data_55f13633f5e5856b3961b08ec38c3933
#
_entry.id   55f13633f5e5856b3961b08ec38c3933
#
_cell.length_a   1.000
_cell.length_b   1.000
_cell.length_c   1.000
_cell.angle_alpha   90.00
_cell.angle_beta   90.00
_cell.angle_gamma   90.00
#
_symmetry.space_group_name_H-M   'P 1'
#
loop_
_entity.id
_entity.type
_entity.pdbx_description
1 polymer ?
#
loop_
_entity_poly.entity_id
_entity_poly.type
_entity_poly.pdbx_seq_one_letter_code
_entity_poly.pdbx_strand_id
1 'polypeptide(L)'
;MNKKGDTISLNYTVHSMIFKSSSGNNLNGWLLKPKNQISEITILHLHGNGGLLYSQYKSMEPLLKFGFQIFLFDYSGYGFSEGKATRENIIKDATSALSYIINSDNIQNNKIVVYGHSLGGNLAAIIAPDIEDSIDGLIIEGAFSNHKDVAANVAGFVGRLIVREKNDALKTIKDYNKPLLVIHSTEDETIPYEMGKKIFHSANKPKELFTIKKCHMCGPRYYGKEISNKIKKILS
;
A
#
# COMPACT_ATOMS: atom_id res chain seq x y z
N MET A 1 -13.58 -23.36 3.26
CA MET A 1 -13.19 -22.70 4.51
C MET A 1 -13.09 -23.76 5.59
N ASN A 2 -12.05 -23.68 6.45
CA ASN A 2 -12.03 -24.51 7.66
C ASN A 2 -12.99 -23.92 8.71
N LYS A 3 -13.15 -24.59 9.87
CA LYS A 3 -14.04 -24.13 10.96
C LYS A 3 -13.71 -22.75 11.56
N LYS A 4 -12.56 -22.13 11.15
CA LYS A 4 -12.11 -20.79 11.59
C LYS A 4 -12.23 -19.74 10.47
N GLY A 5 -12.82 -20.06 9.33
CA GLY A 5 -12.94 -19.13 8.20
C GLY A 5 -11.68 -19.02 7.32
N ASP A 6 -10.66 -19.83 7.55
CA ASP A 6 -9.43 -19.79 6.74
C ASP A 6 -9.65 -20.50 5.41
N THR A 7 -9.13 -19.93 4.34
CA THR A 7 -9.06 -20.54 3.03
C THR A 7 -7.68 -21.13 2.81
N ILE A 8 -7.61 -22.41 2.47
CA ILE A 8 -6.35 -23.11 2.20
C ILE A 8 -6.16 -23.22 0.69
N SER A 9 -5.07 -22.66 0.18
CA SER A 9 -4.59 -22.88 -1.18
C SER A 9 -3.46 -23.89 -1.18
N LEU A 10 -3.02 -24.32 -2.39
CA LEU A 10 -1.87 -25.24 -2.51
C LEU A 10 -0.58 -24.63 -1.95
N ASN A 11 -0.34 -23.32 -2.10
CA ASN A 11 0.93 -22.66 -1.86
C ASN A 11 0.96 -21.69 -0.67
N TYR A 12 -0.19 -21.26 -0.16
CA TYR A 12 -0.32 -20.31 0.95
C TYR A 12 -1.59 -20.53 1.76
N THR A 13 -1.64 -19.96 2.94
CA THR A 13 -2.83 -19.90 3.79
C THR A 13 -3.38 -18.48 3.82
N VAL A 14 -4.71 -18.37 3.97
CA VAL A 14 -5.40 -17.10 4.16
C VAL A 14 -6.07 -17.15 5.52
N HIS A 15 -5.67 -16.26 6.42
CA HIS A 15 -6.29 -16.07 7.73
C HIS A 15 -7.14 -14.82 7.68
N SER A 16 -8.45 -14.99 7.78
CA SER A 16 -9.41 -13.88 7.87
C SER A 16 -9.51 -13.38 9.30
N MET A 17 -9.56 -12.07 9.47
CA MET A 17 -9.63 -11.43 10.78
C MET A 17 -10.42 -10.14 10.74
N ILE A 18 -10.94 -9.75 11.90
CA ILE A 18 -11.56 -8.45 12.14
C ILE A 18 -10.72 -7.75 13.20
N PHE A 19 -10.38 -6.50 12.96
CA PHE A 19 -9.64 -5.67 13.92
C PHE A 19 -10.27 -4.28 14.02
N LYS A 20 -10.04 -3.62 15.15
CA LYS A 20 -10.62 -2.32 15.44
C LYS A 20 -9.69 -1.20 14.99
N SER A 21 -10.24 -0.26 14.22
CA SER A 21 -9.58 0.99 13.86
C SER A 21 -9.77 2.06 14.95
N SER A 22 -8.83 2.99 15.04
CA SER A 22 -8.98 4.21 15.84
C SER A 22 -10.08 5.15 15.33
N SER A 23 -10.63 4.88 14.13
CA SER A 23 -11.87 5.50 13.65
C SER A 23 -13.12 5.02 14.40
N GLY A 24 -12.99 3.96 15.23
CA GLY A 24 -14.09 3.30 15.94
C GLY A 24 -14.74 2.15 15.18
N ASN A 25 -14.40 1.95 13.90
CA ASN A 25 -14.98 0.94 13.03
C ASN A 25 -14.24 -0.39 13.14
N ASN A 26 -14.96 -1.52 12.93
CA ASN A 26 -14.35 -2.82 12.73
C ASN A 26 -13.97 -2.97 11.27
N LEU A 27 -12.73 -3.37 11.02
CA LEU A 27 -12.17 -3.56 9.69
C LEU A 27 -11.94 -5.03 9.39
N ASN A 28 -12.23 -5.43 8.16
CA ASN A 28 -12.00 -6.78 7.66
C ASN A 28 -10.63 -6.87 7.01
N GLY A 29 -9.84 -7.86 7.39
CA GLY A 29 -8.49 -8.07 6.88
C GLY A 29 -8.16 -9.54 6.64
N TRP A 30 -7.18 -9.77 5.78
CA TRP A 30 -6.61 -11.09 5.46
C TRP A 30 -5.10 -11.07 5.61
N LEU A 31 -4.58 -12.06 6.34
CA LEU A 31 -3.17 -12.35 6.37
C LEU A 31 -2.87 -13.55 5.47
N LEU A 32 -2.08 -13.31 4.43
CA LEU A 32 -1.62 -14.31 3.48
C LEU A 32 -0.23 -14.77 3.89
N LYS A 33 -0.05 -16.08 4.13
CA LYS A 33 1.23 -16.67 4.49
C LYS A 33 1.65 -17.74 3.50
N PRO A 34 2.86 -17.69 2.92
CA PRO A 34 3.38 -18.83 2.15
C PRO A 34 3.56 -20.04 3.05
N LYS A 35 3.24 -21.26 2.54
CA LYS A 35 3.31 -22.49 3.34
C LYS A 35 4.71 -23.07 3.48
N ASN A 36 5.52 -22.96 2.44
CA ASN A 36 6.73 -23.74 2.30
C ASN A 36 8.01 -22.93 2.60
N GLN A 37 7.86 -21.74 3.17
CA GLN A 37 8.99 -20.88 3.52
C GLN A 37 8.62 -19.96 4.69
N ILE A 38 9.60 -19.66 5.52
CA ILE A 38 9.46 -18.66 6.58
C ILE A 38 9.56 -17.28 5.93
N SER A 39 8.59 -16.42 6.24
CA SER A 39 8.61 -15.03 5.78
C SER A 39 9.36 -14.17 6.78
N GLU A 40 10.38 -13.46 6.30
CA GLU A 40 11.13 -12.47 7.08
C GLU A 40 10.62 -11.05 6.85
N ILE A 41 9.75 -10.87 5.87
CA ILE A 41 9.19 -9.57 5.48
C ILE A 41 7.68 -9.67 5.39
N THR A 42 7.01 -8.77 6.09
CA THR A 42 5.56 -8.57 6.01
C THR A 42 5.25 -7.31 5.20
N ILE A 43 4.42 -7.46 4.19
CA ILE A 43 3.90 -6.34 3.42
C ILE A 43 2.53 -5.95 4.00
N LEU A 44 2.40 -4.72 4.51
CA LEU A 44 1.10 -4.09 4.75
C LEU A 44 0.66 -3.42 3.44
N HIS A 45 -0.41 -3.93 2.84
CA HIS A 45 -0.92 -3.38 1.59
C HIS A 45 -2.00 -2.34 1.83
N LEU A 46 -1.78 -1.13 1.34
CA LEU A 46 -2.74 -0.04 1.28
C LEU A 46 -3.33 0.02 -0.14
N HIS A 47 -4.60 -0.32 -0.26
CA HIS A 47 -5.22 -0.51 -1.57
C HIS A 47 -5.64 0.78 -2.28
N GLY A 48 -5.87 0.69 -3.58
CA GLY A 48 -6.39 1.76 -4.42
C GLY A 48 -7.90 1.99 -4.23
N ASN A 49 -8.43 3.01 -4.90
CA ASN A 49 -9.86 3.28 -4.89
C ASN A 49 -10.67 2.16 -5.59
N GLY A 50 -11.79 1.76 -5.00
CA GLY A 50 -12.71 0.77 -5.58
C GLY A 50 -12.30 -0.70 -5.45
N GLY A 51 -11.17 -1.01 -4.78
CA GLY A 51 -10.73 -2.38 -4.55
C GLY A 51 -11.42 -3.04 -3.36
N LEU A 52 -11.89 -4.29 -3.54
CA LEU A 52 -12.29 -5.19 -2.46
C LEU A 52 -11.14 -6.16 -2.14
N LEU A 53 -11.10 -6.74 -0.95
CA LEU A 53 -10.07 -7.69 -0.51
C LEU A 53 -9.73 -8.75 -1.56
N TYR A 54 -10.72 -9.29 -2.26
CA TYR A 54 -10.48 -10.30 -3.29
C TYR A 54 -9.70 -9.77 -4.51
N SER A 55 -9.99 -8.55 -4.97
CA SER A 55 -9.25 -7.94 -6.09
C SER A 55 -7.84 -7.53 -5.67
N GLN A 56 -7.71 -7.04 -4.45
CA GLN A 56 -6.43 -6.69 -3.84
C GLN A 56 -5.52 -7.92 -3.69
N TYR A 57 -6.09 -9.02 -3.17
CA TYR A 57 -5.43 -10.30 -3.08
C TYR A 57 -4.83 -10.71 -4.43
N LYS A 58 -5.61 -10.68 -5.52
CA LYS A 58 -5.13 -11.05 -6.85
C LYS A 58 -3.98 -10.17 -7.36
N SER A 59 -3.98 -8.89 -7.01
CA SER A 59 -2.90 -8.00 -7.40
C SER A 59 -1.60 -8.28 -6.65
N MET A 60 -1.70 -8.69 -5.37
CA MET A 60 -0.54 -8.88 -4.50
C MET A 60 -0.06 -10.34 -4.41
N GLU A 61 -0.92 -11.31 -4.75
CA GLU A 61 -0.59 -12.75 -4.72
C GLU A 61 0.75 -13.12 -5.36
N PRO A 62 1.15 -12.52 -6.52
CA PRO A 62 2.41 -12.86 -7.14
C PRO A 62 3.64 -12.68 -6.23
N LEU A 63 3.58 -11.79 -5.23
CA LEU A 63 4.68 -11.56 -4.30
C LEU A 63 4.83 -12.68 -3.25
N LEU A 64 3.78 -13.44 -2.96
CA LEU A 64 3.84 -14.58 -2.03
C LEU A 64 4.87 -15.63 -2.47
N LYS A 65 5.09 -15.81 -3.79
CA LYS A 65 6.07 -16.75 -4.34
C LYS A 65 7.52 -16.42 -3.99
N PHE A 66 7.76 -15.16 -3.59
CA PHE A 66 9.10 -14.67 -3.26
C PHE A 66 9.36 -14.58 -1.76
N GLY A 67 8.46 -15.16 -0.94
CA GLY A 67 8.64 -15.30 0.49
C GLY A 67 8.04 -14.17 1.32
N PHE A 68 7.30 -13.27 0.71
CA PHE A 68 6.60 -12.24 1.48
C PHE A 68 5.35 -12.80 2.14
N GLN A 69 5.10 -12.38 3.36
CA GLN A 69 3.80 -12.45 4.01
C GLN A 69 3.06 -11.14 3.73
N ILE A 70 1.75 -11.19 3.49
CA ILE A 70 1.01 -10.00 3.03
C ILE A 70 -0.24 -9.82 3.88
N PHE A 71 -0.36 -8.66 4.51
CA PHE A 71 -1.58 -8.24 5.19
C PHE A 71 -2.37 -7.27 4.31
N LEU A 72 -3.59 -7.67 3.99
CA LEU A 72 -4.58 -6.92 3.20
C LEU A 72 -5.75 -6.55 4.10
N PHE A 73 -6.35 -5.39 3.91
CA PHE A 73 -7.58 -5.05 4.61
C PHE A 73 -8.44 -4.10 3.77
N ASP A 74 -9.73 -4.04 4.06
CA ASP A 74 -10.64 -3.05 3.50
C ASP A 74 -10.71 -1.83 4.43
N TYR A 75 -10.55 -0.63 3.90
CA TYR A 75 -10.79 0.61 4.67
C TYR A 75 -12.24 0.72 5.13
N SER A 76 -12.51 1.59 6.11
CA SER A 76 -13.87 1.96 6.52
C SER A 76 -14.76 2.28 5.32
N GLY A 77 -15.91 1.62 5.24
CA GLY A 77 -16.89 1.77 4.15
C GLY A 77 -16.56 1.01 2.86
N TYR A 78 -15.49 0.21 2.84
CA TYR A 78 -15.16 -0.73 1.77
C TYR A 78 -15.46 -2.17 2.20
N GLY A 79 -15.86 -3.01 1.24
CA GLY A 79 -16.06 -4.44 1.43
C GLY A 79 -16.95 -4.78 2.62
N PHE A 80 -16.40 -5.53 3.56
CA PHE A 80 -17.07 -5.91 4.82
C PHE A 80 -16.63 -5.07 6.02
N SER A 81 -15.84 -4.02 5.82
CA SER A 81 -15.47 -3.08 6.87
C SER A 81 -16.61 -2.11 7.17
N GLU A 82 -16.78 -1.79 8.45
CA GLU A 82 -17.79 -0.84 8.92
C GLU A 82 -17.49 0.61 8.54
N GLY A 83 -18.44 1.50 8.75
CA GLY A 83 -18.26 2.94 8.67
C GLY A 83 -18.41 3.53 7.28
N LYS A 84 -17.70 4.63 7.04
CA LYS A 84 -17.73 5.39 5.77
C LYS A 84 -16.31 5.69 5.29
N ALA A 85 -16.11 5.62 3.97
CA ALA A 85 -14.86 5.96 3.30
C ALA A 85 -14.64 7.49 3.29
N THR A 86 -14.20 8.02 4.42
CA THR A 86 -13.73 9.41 4.51
C THR A 86 -12.21 9.44 4.54
N ARG A 87 -11.61 10.54 4.09
CA ARG A 87 -10.14 10.68 4.13
C ARG A 87 -9.58 10.52 5.54
N GLU A 88 -10.26 11.05 6.54
CA GLU A 88 -9.86 10.94 7.94
C GLU A 88 -9.91 9.47 8.40
N ASN A 89 -10.98 8.74 8.07
CA ASN A 89 -11.11 7.35 8.46
C ASN A 89 -10.04 6.48 7.79
N ILE A 90 -9.78 6.63 6.48
CA ILE A 90 -8.78 5.80 5.80
C ILE A 90 -7.34 6.04 6.32
N ILE A 91 -7.02 7.25 6.78
CA ILE A 91 -5.74 7.53 7.46
C ILE A 91 -5.67 6.77 8.78
N LYS A 92 -6.71 6.89 9.62
CA LYS A 92 -6.81 6.16 10.90
C LYS A 92 -6.79 4.64 10.69
N ASP A 93 -7.45 4.16 9.65
CA ASP A 93 -7.50 2.73 9.33
C ASP A 93 -6.12 2.19 8.94
N ALA A 94 -5.37 2.92 8.13
CA ALA A 94 -4.02 2.53 7.71
C ALA A 94 -3.05 2.45 8.89
N THR A 95 -3.05 3.45 9.79
CA THR A 95 -2.22 3.43 11.00
C THR A 95 -2.66 2.36 11.99
N SER A 96 -3.97 2.10 12.11
CA SER A 96 -4.50 1.03 12.96
C SER A 96 -4.15 -0.35 12.42
N ALA A 97 -4.17 -0.54 11.09
CA ALA A 97 -3.74 -1.78 10.47
C ALA A 97 -2.26 -2.06 10.73
N LEU A 98 -1.40 -1.03 10.65
CA LEU A 98 0.01 -1.15 11.02
C LEU A 98 0.17 -1.54 12.50
N SER A 99 -0.49 -0.83 13.41
CA SER A 99 -0.45 -1.18 14.84
C SER A 99 -0.93 -2.60 15.12
N TYR A 100 -1.97 -3.05 14.41
CA TYR A 100 -2.48 -4.40 14.53
C TYR A 100 -1.45 -5.45 14.14
N ILE A 101 -0.76 -5.29 13.01
CA ILE A 101 0.25 -6.27 12.56
C ILE A 101 1.50 -6.27 13.44
N ILE A 102 1.94 -5.12 13.94
CA ILE A 102 3.09 -5.02 14.85
C ILE A 102 2.84 -5.79 16.16
N ASN A 103 1.62 -5.74 16.68
CA ASN A 103 1.24 -6.41 17.92
C ASN A 103 0.74 -7.84 17.69
N SER A 104 0.83 -8.37 16.48
CA SER A 104 0.35 -9.72 16.16
C SER A 104 1.45 -10.76 16.36
N ASP A 105 1.18 -11.79 17.17
CA ASP A 105 2.07 -12.95 17.37
C ASP A 105 2.43 -13.66 16.05
N ASN A 106 1.61 -13.49 15.04
CA ASN A 106 1.81 -14.07 13.72
C ASN A 106 2.87 -13.36 12.87
N ILE A 107 3.37 -12.19 13.32
CA ILE A 107 4.22 -11.28 12.52
C ILE A 107 5.51 -10.88 13.29
N GLN A 108 5.72 -11.47 14.48
CA GLN A 108 6.88 -11.17 15.30
C GLN A 108 8.21 -11.32 14.55
N ASN A 109 9.10 -10.35 14.76
CA ASN A 109 10.46 -10.29 14.19
C ASN A 109 10.57 -10.12 12.66
N ASN A 110 9.48 -9.86 11.96
CA ASN A 110 9.53 -9.57 10.53
C ASN A 110 9.86 -8.10 10.28
N LYS A 111 10.63 -7.83 9.23
CA LYS A 111 10.69 -6.49 8.64
C LYS A 111 9.32 -6.13 8.09
N ILE A 112 8.87 -4.90 8.33
CA ILE A 112 7.57 -4.42 7.87
C ILE A 112 7.76 -3.42 6.74
N VAL A 113 7.10 -3.69 5.61
CA VAL A 113 7.08 -2.82 4.45
C VAL A 113 5.64 -2.39 4.18
N VAL A 114 5.41 -1.10 4.08
CA VAL A 114 4.12 -0.57 3.60
C VAL A 114 4.17 -0.47 2.08
N TYR A 115 3.19 -1.10 1.42
CA TYR A 115 3.05 -1.09 -0.04
C TYR A 115 1.71 -0.45 -0.42
N GLY A 116 1.75 0.76 -0.98
CA GLY A 116 0.56 1.50 -1.38
C GLY A 116 0.34 1.49 -2.89
N HIS A 117 -0.88 1.13 -3.31
CA HIS A 117 -1.35 1.21 -4.69
C HIS A 117 -2.24 2.44 -4.91
N SER A 118 -1.94 3.27 -5.93
CA SER A 118 -2.81 4.38 -6.35
C SER A 118 -3.20 5.31 -5.19
N LEU A 119 -4.48 5.33 -4.78
CA LEU A 119 -4.95 6.01 -3.56
C LEU A 119 -4.16 5.59 -2.32
N GLY A 120 -3.92 4.28 -2.16
CA GLY A 120 -3.12 3.74 -1.06
C GLY A 120 -1.67 4.18 -1.12
N GLY A 121 -1.11 4.41 -2.31
CA GLY A 121 0.24 4.97 -2.48
C GLY A 121 0.32 6.45 -2.09
N ASN A 122 -0.70 7.23 -2.44
CA ASN A 122 -0.82 8.61 -1.94
C ASN A 122 -1.00 8.65 -0.42
N LEU A 123 -1.85 7.77 0.13
CA LEU A 123 -2.04 7.60 1.57
C LEU A 123 -0.74 7.21 2.27
N ALA A 124 0.00 6.24 1.73
CA ALA A 124 1.29 5.80 2.25
C ALA A 124 2.28 6.96 2.35
N ALA A 125 2.39 7.79 1.32
CA ALA A 125 3.23 8.99 1.35
C ALA A 125 2.80 10.02 2.39
N ILE A 126 1.49 10.12 2.66
CA ILE A 126 0.95 11.07 3.66
C ILE A 126 1.28 10.64 5.08
N ILE A 127 1.14 9.34 5.39
CA ILE A 127 1.35 8.83 6.75
C ILE A 127 2.80 8.42 7.02
N ALA A 128 3.65 8.37 5.99
CA ALA A 128 5.01 7.84 6.09
C ALA A 128 5.84 8.44 7.25
N PRO A 129 5.87 9.76 7.47
CA PRO A 129 6.63 10.31 8.60
C PRO A 129 6.11 9.87 9.96
N ASP A 130 4.78 9.75 10.10
CA ASP A 130 4.15 9.38 11.37
C ASP A 130 4.37 7.90 11.75
N ILE A 131 4.67 7.06 10.75
CA ILE A 131 4.88 5.62 10.93
C ILE A 131 6.34 5.19 10.71
N GLU A 132 7.24 6.12 10.46
CA GLU A 132 8.62 5.84 10.04
C GLU A 132 9.33 4.86 10.99
N ASP A 133 9.24 5.08 12.29
CA ASP A 133 9.90 4.23 13.29
C ASP A 133 9.37 2.79 13.33
N SER A 134 8.17 2.58 12.83
CA SER A 134 7.45 1.30 12.86
C SER A 134 7.58 0.47 11.59
N ILE A 135 8.24 0.97 10.55
CA ILE A 135 8.39 0.28 9.27
C ILE A 135 9.85 0.28 8.82
N ASP A 136 10.23 -0.69 7.99
CA ASP A 136 11.58 -0.82 7.44
C ASP A 136 11.70 -0.24 6.02
N GLY A 137 10.58 -0.04 5.34
CA GLY A 137 10.57 0.52 4.01
C GLY A 137 9.17 0.86 3.50
N LEU A 138 9.14 1.71 2.48
CA LEU A 138 7.93 2.21 1.85
C LEU A 138 7.96 1.93 0.34
N ILE A 139 6.87 1.40 -0.20
CA ILE A 139 6.68 1.21 -1.63
C ILE A 139 5.44 1.95 -2.08
N ILE A 140 5.58 2.74 -3.12
CA ILE A 140 4.49 3.54 -3.70
C ILE A 140 4.38 3.17 -5.17
N GLU A 141 3.25 2.56 -5.58
CA GLU A 141 3.02 2.19 -6.97
C GLU A 141 1.81 2.91 -7.57
N GLY A 142 2.00 3.50 -8.75
CA GLY A 142 0.94 4.13 -9.53
C GLY A 142 0.21 5.25 -8.79
N ALA A 143 0.87 5.94 -7.86
CA ALA A 143 0.24 6.94 -7.02
C ALA A 143 0.20 8.32 -7.65
N PHE A 144 -0.85 9.06 -7.34
CA PHE A 144 -0.93 10.48 -7.68
C PHE A 144 -0.19 11.33 -6.65
N SER A 145 0.38 12.44 -7.13
CA SER A 145 1.19 13.37 -6.33
C SER A 145 0.36 14.10 -5.27
N ASN A 146 -0.77 14.68 -5.68
CA ASN A 146 -1.77 15.31 -4.81
C ASN A 146 -3.10 15.47 -5.55
N HIS A 147 -4.19 15.81 -4.83
CA HIS A 147 -5.52 15.94 -5.43
C HIS A 147 -5.63 17.12 -6.39
N LYS A 148 -4.85 18.18 -6.18
CA LYS A 148 -4.83 19.33 -7.09
C LYS A 148 -4.26 18.95 -8.45
N ASP A 149 -3.22 18.12 -8.49
CA ASP A 149 -2.65 17.65 -9.74
C ASP A 149 -3.61 16.68 -10.46
N VAL A 150 -4.33 15.82 -9.74
CA VAL A 150 -5.41 14.99 -10.31
C VAL A 150 -6.50 15.87 -10.92
N ALA A 151 -6.98 16.87 -10.19
CA ALA A 151 -8.01 17.78 -10.68
C ALA A 151 -7.53 18.60 -11.87
N ALA A 152 -6.27 19.01 -11.89
CA ALA A 152 -5.67 19.69 -13.04
C ALA A 152 -5.58 18.78 -14.27
N ASN A 153 -5.32 17.49 -14.10
CA ASN A 153 -5.28 16.52 -15.19
C ASN A 153 -6.67 16.29 -15.82
N VAL A 154 -7.75 16.41 -15.04
CA VAL A 154 -9.13 16.22 -15.51
C VAL A 154 -9.74 17.50 -16.06
N ALA A 155 -9.55 18.65 -15.39
CA ALA A 155 -10.24 19.91 -15.69
C ALA A 155 -9.28 21.11 -15.85
N GLY A 156 -8.01 20.86 -16.15
CA GLY A 156 -7.00 21.88 -16.37
C GLY A 156 -6.75 22.78 -15.16
N PHE A 157 -6.31 24.00 -15.40
CA PHE A 157 -5.96 24.96 -14.35
C PHE A 157 -7.13 25.27 -13.39
N VAL A 158 -8.37 25.31 -13.93
CA VAL A 158 -9.58 25.56 -13.11
C VAL A 158 -9.80 24.44 -12.09
N GLY A 159 -9.63 23.17 -12.49
CA GLY A 159 -9.71 22.03 -11.56
C GLY A 159 -8.76 22.17 -10.38
N ARG A 160 -7.51 22.61 -10.64
CA ARG A 160 -6.49 22.84 -9.61
C ARG A 160 -6.90 23.90 -8.56
N LEU A 161 -7.62 24.92 -8.97
CA LEU A 161 -8.05 26.02 -8.09
C LEU A 161 -9.20 25.62 -7.16
N ILE A 162 -10.06 24.70 -7.57
CA ILE A 162 -11.26 24.31 -6.83
C ILE A 162 -10.94 23.34 -5.69
N VAL A 163 -9.90 22.49 -5.83
CA VAL A 163 -9.58 21.46 -4.85
C VAL A 163 -8.79 22.04 -3.68
N ARG A 164 -9.33 21.88 -2.46
CA ARG A 164 -8.60 22.14 -1.21
C ARG A 164 -7.81 20.91 -0.80
N GLU A 165 -6.50 21.02 -0.80
CA GLU A 165 -5.58 19.98 -0.33
C GLU A 165 -5.40 20.11 1.18
N LYS A 166 -5.92 19.14 1.95
CA LYS A 166 -5.70 19.09 3.42
C LYS A 166 -4.38 18.39 3.77
N ASN A 167 -4.08 17.29 3.06
CA ASN A 167 -2.86 16.49 3.27
C ASN A 167 -2.20 16.31 1.91
N ASP A 168 -1.00 16.79 1.77
CA ASP A 168 -0.25 16.82 0.50
C ASP A 168 0.91 15.82 0.57
N ALA A 169 0.80 14.73 -0.17
CA ALA A 169 1.83 13.68 -0.23
C ALA A 169 3.22 14.21 -0.61
N LEU A 170 3.29 15.26 -1.46
CA LEU A 170 4.57 15.87 -1.83
C LEU A 170 5.22 16.66 -0.70
N LYS A 171 4.42 17.13 0.26
CA LYS A 171 4.93 17.84 1.44
C LYS A 171 5.37 16.85 2.51
N THR A 172 4.53 15.86 2.81
CA THR A 172 4.79 14.90 3.89
C THR A 172 5.94 13.96 3.57
N ILE A 173 6.05 13.47 2.32
CA ILE A 173 7.12 12.53 1.94
C ILE A 173 8.55 13.09 2.09
N LYS A 174 8.70 14.42 2.18
CA LYS A 174 9.98 15.07 2.44
C LYS A 174 10.53 14.79 3.83
N ASP A 175 9.66 14.45 4.76
CA ASP A 175 10.01 14.19 6.15
C ASP A 175 10.25 12.68 6.42
N TYR A 176 10.11 11.83 5.39
CA TYR A 176 10.39 10.39 5.46
C TYR A 176 11.84 10.10 5.04
N ASN A 177 12.60 9.38 5.88
CA ASN A 177 14.06 9.18 5.71
C ASN A 177 14.48 7.71 5.61
N LYS A 178 13.54 6.76 5.66
CA LYS A 178 13.83 5.33 5.45
C LYS A 178 13.71 4.93 3.97
N PRO A 179 14.09 3.71 3.59
CA PRO A 179 14.09 3.25 2.21
C PRO A 179 12.74 3.41 1.50
N LEU A 180 12.76 4.07 0.34
CA LEU A 180 11.59 4.29 -0.51
C LEU A 180 11.81 3.70 -1.91
N LEU A 181 10.85 2.87 -2.36
CA LEU A 181 10.75 2.45 -3.75
C LEU A 181 9.49 3.04 -4.39
N VAL A 182 9.67 3.90 -5.38
CA VAL A 182 8.55 4.39 -6.21
C VAL A 182 8.50 3.56 -7.48
N ILE A 183 7.34 2.96 -7.76
CA ILE A 183 7.08 2.18 -8.97
C ILE A 183 6.01 2.90 -9.79
N HIS A 184 6.27 3.16 -11.06
CA HIS A 184 5.25 3.77 -11.91
C HIS A 184 5.41 3.33 -13.37
N SER A 185 4.28 3.09 -14.02
CA SER A 185 4.26 2.71 -15.43
C SER A 185 4.27 3.94 -16.32
N THR A 186 5.07 3.90 -17.39
CA THR A 186 4.99 4.91 -18.46
C THR A 186 3.75 4.73 -19.35
N GLU A 187 3.06 3.60 -19.21
CA GLU A 187 1.82 3.26 -19.92
C GLU A 187 0.61 3.30 -18.99
N ASP A 188 0.72 3.99 -17.83
CA ASP A 188 -0.37 4.14 -16.87
C ASP A 188 -1.46 5.06 -17.44
N GLU A 189 -2.63 4.47 -17.71
CA GLU A 189 -3.78 5.16 -18.34
C GLU A 189 -4.62 5.93 -17.31
N THR A 190 -4.40 5.69 -16.01
CA THR A 190 -5.19 6.26 -14.92
C THR A 190 -4.48 7.43 -14.26
N ILE A 191 -3.22 7.23 -13.87
CA ILE A 191 -2.39 8.22 -13.19
C ILE A 191 -1.14 8.50 -14.02
N PRO A 192 -0.95 9.73 -14.53
CA PRO A 192 0.22 10.07 -15.33
C PRO A 192 1.55 9.76 -14.63
N TYR A 193 2.49 9.18 -15.37
CA TYR A 193 3.83 8.81 -14.89
C TYR A 193 4.55 9.95 -14.17
N GLU A 194 4.36 11.18 -14.64
CA GLU A 194 4.97 12.38 -14.04
C GLU A 194 4.53 12.61 -12.58
N MET A 195 3.38 12.09 -12.15
CA MET A 195 2.95 12.19 -10.75
C MET A 195 3.81 11.32 -9.83
N GLY A 196 4.15 10.09 -10.25
CA GLY A 196 5.11 9.25 -9.52
C GLY A 196 6.51 9.85 -9.47
N LYS A 197 6.96 10.45 -10.57
CA LYS A 197 8.23 11.20 -10.60
C LYS A 197 8.25 12.36 -9.61
N LYS A 198 7.14 13.11 -9.48
CA LYS A 198 7.05 14.19 -8.48
C LYS A 198 7.22 13.65 -7.05
N ILE A 199 6.57 12.53 -6.71
CA ILE A 199 6.74 11.87 -5.41
C ILE A 199 8.21 11.48 -5.21
N PHE A 200 8.80 10.80 -6.20
CA PHE A 200 10.21 10.40 -6.14
C PHE A 200 11.14 11.59 -5.94
N HIS A 201 10.97 12.67 -6.69
CA HIS A 201 11.83 13.85 -6.57
C HIS A 201 11.66 14.56 -5.22
N SER A 202 10.46 14.58 -4.66
CA SER A 202 10.16 15.22 -3.37
C SER A 202 10.70 14.46 -2.16
N ALA A 203 10.84 13.14 -2.25
CA ALA A 203 11.30 12.30 -1.14
C ALA A 203 12.79 12.46 -0.85
N ASN A 204 13.20 12.14 0.38
CA ASN A 204 14.60 12.05 0.79
C ASN A 204 15.24 10.73 0.34
N LYS A 205 16.57 10.63 0.43
CA LYS A 205 17.33 9.38 0.27
C LYS A 205 17.27 8.57 1.59
N PRO A 206 17.36 7.23 1.54
CA PRO A 206 17.57 6.40 0.35
C PRO A 206 16.28 6.16 -0.45
N LYS A 207 16.32 6.35 -1.75
CA LYS A 207 15.17 6.16 -2.64
C LYS A 207 15.56 5.59 -3.99
N GLU A 208 14.66 4.81 -4.60
CA GLU A 208 14.78 4.27 -5.95
C GLU A 208 13.50 4.51 -6.74
N LEU A 209 13.63 4.84 -8.04
CA LEU A 209 12.52 4.88 -9.00
C LEU A 209 12.61 3.66 -9.91
N PHE A 210 11.60 2.83 -9.88
CA PHE A 210 11.46 1.69 -10.79
C PHE A 210 10.39 1.99 -11.84
N THR A 211 10.85 2.41 -13.01
CA THR A 211 9.98 2.65 -14.16
C THR A 211 9.62 1.32 -14.81
N ILE A 212 8.33 1.06 -14.93
CA ILE A 212 7.79 -0.11 -15.58
C ILE A 212 6.95 0.29 -16.80
N LYS A 213 6.56 -0.69 -17.59
CA LYS A 213 5.54 -0.60 -18.64
C LYS A 213 4.36 -1.45 -18.24
N LYS A 214 3.21 -1.33 -18.87
CA LYS A 214 1.95 -2.02 -18.59
C LYS A 214 0.97 -1.15 -17.82
N CYS A 215 -0.20 -1.73 -17.51
CA CYS A 215 -1.36 -1.08 -16.93
C CYS A 215 -1.09 -0.47 -15.54
N HIS A 216 -2.02 0.34 -15.09
CA HIS A 216 -2.07 0.89 -13.74
C HIS A 216 -2.00 -0.21 -12.67
N MET A 217 -1.13 -0.07 -11.66
CA MET A 217 -0.94 -1.01 -10.54
C MET A 217 -0.67 -2.48 -10.94
N CYS A 218 0.04 -2.69 -12.03
CA CYS A 218 0.32 -4.03 -12.56
C CYS A 218 1.70 -4.58 -12.16
N GLY A 219 2.46 -3.85 -11.35
CA GLY A 219 3.84 -4.21 -10.98
C GLY A 219 3.98 -5.64 -10.48
N PRO A 220 3.32 -6.06 -9.40
CA PRO A 220 3.48 -7.41 -8.86
C PRO A 220 3.16 -8.52 -9.87
N ARG A 221 2.19 -8.28 -10.76
CA ARG A 221 1.78 -9.25 -11.77
C ARG A 221 2.83 -9.49 -12.84
N TYR A 222 3.48 -8.45 -13.33
CA TYR A 222 4.39 -8.55 -14.48
C TYR A 222 5.87 -8.43 -14.09
N TYR A 223 6.17 -7.80 -12.96
CA TYR A 223 7.52 -7.50 -12.48
C TYR A 223 7.75 -8.01 -11.05
N GLY A 224 6.99 -9.03 -10.60
CA GLY A 224 7.05 -9.53 -9.23
C GLY A 224 8.45 -9.95 -8.78
N LYS A 225 9.26 -10.56 -9.66
CA LYS A 225 10.64 -10.94 -9.36
C LYS A 225 11.54 -9.72 -9.15
N GLU A 226 11.48 -8.76 -10.07
CA GLU A 226 12.26 -7.53 -10.00
C GLU A 226 11.88 -6.71 -8.77
N ILE A 227 10.57 -6.56 -8.50
CA ILE A 227 10.07 -5.88 -7.31
C ILE A 227 10.56 -6.58 -6.04
N SER A 228 10.45 -7.91 -5.99
CA SER A 228 10.96 -8.70 -4.87
C SER A 228 12.43 -8.44 -4.59
N ASN A 229 13.27 -8.47 -5.64
CA ASN A 229 14.70 -8.21 -5.52
C ASN A 229 14.99 -6.78 -5.04
N LYS A 230 14.23 -5.79 -5.54
CA LYS A 230 14.37 -4.40 -5.11
C LYS A 230 13.96 -4.20 -3.64
N ILE A 231 12.85 -4.81 -3.22
CA ILE A 231 12.42 -4.78 -1.81
C ILE A 231 13.53 -5.35 -0.90
N LYS A 232 14.03 -6.54 -1.23
CA LYS A 232 15.10 -7.18 -0.44
C LYS A 232 16.38 -6.33 -0.40
N LYS A 233 16.74 -5.72 -1.54
CA LYS A 233 17.91 -4.85 -1.65
C LYS A 233 17.80 -3.57 -0.82
N ILE A 234 16.64 -2.89 -0.83
CA ILE A 234 16.47 -1.65 -0.06
C ILE A 234 16.40 -1.88 1.45
N LEU A 235 16.13 -3.12 1.88
CA LEU A 235 16.05 -3.52 3.28
C LEU A 235 17.36 -4.15 3.81
N SER A 236 18.34 -4.42 2.94
CA SER A 236 19.67 -4.93 3.33
C SER A 236 20.56 -3.81 3.82
#